data_3ff3b6d9d0e3b6e921136090f71e9c24
#
_entry.id   3ff3b6d9d0e3b6e921136090f71e9c24
#
_cell.length_a   1.000
_cell.length_b   1.000
_cell.length_c   1.000
_cell.angle_alpha   90.00
_cell.angle_beta   90.00
_cell.angle_gamma   90.00
#
_symmetry.space_group_name_H-M   'P 1'
#
loop_
_entity.id
_entity.type
_entity.pdbx_description
1 polymer ?
#
loop_
_entity_poly.entity_id
_entity_poly.type
_entity_poly.pdbx_seq_one_letter_code
_entity_poly.pdbx_strand_id
1 'polypeptide(L)'
;MTISDALHRLLLDNLTTATILLDAELRLEYMNPAAEMLLAISGQRSHGQFISELFTESTEALNSLRQAVEQAHPFTKREAMLTALTGQTLTVDYAVTPILSNGDTMLLLEVHPRDRLLRITKEEAQLSKQETSKMLVRGLAHEIKNPLGGIRGAAQLLARELPEESLRDYTNVIIEEADRLRNLVDRMLGSNKLPSLALCNVHEVLERVCQLVEAESQGCITLVRDYDPSIPDVLIDREQMIQAVLNIVRNAMQAISSQNELRLGRISLRSRTMRQFTIGHVRHRLVTKIEIIDNGPGIPAELQETIFFPMVSGRPDGTGLGLAITQNIISQHQGLIECDSHPGHTTFSIFLPLEQGAPST
;
A
#
# COMPACT_ATOMS: atom_id res chain seq x y z
N MET A 1 22.25 27.06 32.82
CA MET A 1 20.81 26.91 32.74
C MET A 1 20.53 25.42 32.85
N THR A 2 20.14 24.96 34.03
CA THR A 2 19.82 23.53 34.24
C THR A 2 18.45 23.23 33.61
N ILE A 3 18.48 22.46 32.54
CA ILE A 3 17.28 21.92 31.93
C ILE A 3 16.72 20.87 32.88
N SER A 4 15.43 20.95 33.25
CA SER A 4 14.83 19.99 34.17
C SER A 4 14.74 18.59 33.52
N ASP A 5 14.83 17.52 34.33
CA ASP A 5 14.73 16.13 33.86
C ASP A 5 13.46 15.89 33.03
N ALA A 6 12.36 16.57 33.37
CA ALA A 6 11.12 16.53 32.63
C ALA A 6 11.27 17.07 31.18
N LEU A 7 12.09 18.12 30.98
CA LEU A 7 12.34 18.67 29.66
C LEU A 7 13.26 17.77 28.82
N HIS A 8 14.27 17.11 29.45
CA HIS A 8 15.11 16.15 28.74
C HIS A 8 14.28 14.98 28.22
N ARG A 9 13.40 14.43 29.07
CA ARG A 9 12.50 13.35 28.68
C ARG A 9 11.54 13.77 27.59
N LEU A 10 10.96 14.98 27.71
CA LEU A 10 10.08 15.54 26.68
C LEU A 10 10.78 15.65 25.31
N LEU A 11 12.05 16.09 25.30
CA LEU A 11 12.84 16.18 24.06
C LEU A 11 13.07 14.80 23.47
N LEU A 12 13.54 13.82 24.24
CA LEU A 12 13.78 12.45 23.78
C LEU A 12 12.49 11.78 23.25
N ASP A 13 11.36 11.98 23.96
CA ASP A 13 10.07 11.39 23.56
C ASP A 13 9.49 12.02 22.27
N ASN A 14 9.94 13.21 21.90
CA ASN A 14 9.54 13.89 20.66
C ASN A 14 10.53 13.78 19.50
N LEU A 15 11.67 13.09 19.70
CA LEU A 15 12.60 12.79 18.60
C LEU A 15 11.90 11.86 17.59
N THR A 16 12.12 12.14 16.31
CA THR A 16 11.65 11.29 15.21
C THR A 16 12.61 10.14 14.90
N THR A 17 13.86 10.25 15.36
CA THR A 17 14.87 9.19 15.28
C THR A 17 14.58 8.15 16.36
N ALA A 18 14.55 6.87 15.98
CA ALA A 18 14.41 5.79 16.93
C ALA A 18 15.68 5.69 17.77
N THR A 19 15.53 5.93 19.08
CA THR A 19 16.65 6.01 20.03
C THR A 19 16.49 4.94 21.10
N ILE A 20 17.54 4.15 21.30
CA ILE A 20 17.60 3.04 22.27
C ILE A 20 18.85 3.25 23.13
N LEU A 21 18.71 3.10 24.44
CA LEU A 21 19.82 3.12 25.39
C LEU A 21 19.97 1.73 26.02
N LEU A 22 21.18 1.20 25.98
CA LEU A 22 21.53 -0.08 26.54
C LEU A 22 22.56 0.13 27.67
N ASP A 23 22.50 -0.74 28.68
CA ASP A 23 23.55 -0.83 29.71
C ASP A 23 24.82 -1.57 29.20
N ALA A 24 25.80 -1.74 30.06
CA ALA A 24 27.04 -2.44 29.75
C ALA A 24 26.86 -3.93 29.43
N GLU A 25 25.81 -4.55 29.92
CA GLU A 25 25.40 -5.93 29.65
C GLU A 25 24.51 -6.06 28.42
N LEU A 26 24.29 -4.98 27.63
CA LEU A 26 23.42 -4.88 26.46
C LEU A 26 21.95 -5.13 26.79
N ARG A 27 21.47 -4.70 27.97
CA ARG A 27 20.08 -4.71 28.35
C ARG A 27 19.43 -3.35 28.09
N LEU A 28 18.15 -3.36 27.80
CA LEU A 28 17.40 -2.17 27.54
C LEU A 28 17.19 -1.32 28.78
N GLU A 29 17.73 -0.10 28.79
CA GLU A 29 17.49 0.92 29.83
C GLU A 29 16.40 1.91 29.43
N TYR A 30 16.41 2.32 28.17
CA TYR A 30 15.41 3.26 27.65
C TYR A 30 15.23 3.06 26.14
N MET A 31 14.01 3.29 25.69
CA MET A 31 13.71 3.55 24.27
C MET A 31 12.64 4.65 24.15
N ASN A 32 12.80 5.48 23.13
CA ASN A 32 11.84 6.54 22.87
C ASN A 32 10.62 6.01 22.06
N PRO A 33 9.49 6.76 21.97
CA PRO A 33 8.31 6.35 21.22
C PRO A 33 8.57 6.03 19.75
N ALA A 34 9.57 6.66 19.13
CA ALA A 34 9.94 6.35 17.74
C ALA A 34 10.54 4.94 17.62
N ALA A 35 11.35 4.49 18.61
CA ALA A 35 11.89 3.14 18.65
C ALA A 35 10.81 2.10 18.99
N GLU A 36 9.89 2.42 19.91
CA GLU A 36 8.74 1.55 20.20
C GLU A 36 7.88 1.29 18.98
N MET A 37 7.62 2.34 18.17
CA MET A 37 6.86 2.23 16.92
C MET A 37 7.62 1.43 15.86
N LEU A 38 8.95 1.66 15.74
CA LEU A 38 9.77 0.99 14.74
C LEU A 38 9.84 -0.52 14.96
N LEU A 39 10.04 -0.93 16.22
CA LEU A 39 10.20 -2.33 16.62
C LEU A 39 8.87 -3.02 16.98
N ALA A 40 7.77 -2.26 17.08
CA ALA A 40 6.44 -2.70 17.53
C ALA A 40 6.47 -3.36 18.92
N ILE A 41 7.30 -2.83 19.84
CA ILE A 41 7.43 -3.29 21.22
C ILE A 41 7.25 -2.11 22.19
N SER A 42 6.95 -2.42 23.47
CA SER A 42 6.82 -1.39 24.50
C SER A 42 8.11 -1.33 25.33
N GLY A 43 8.76 -0.16 25.34
CA GLY A 43 9.99 0.06 26.12
C GLY A 43 9.81 -0.20 27.61
N GLN A 44 8.66 0.19 28.16
CA GLN A 44 8.35 -0.03 29.57
C GLN A 44 8.24 -1.52 29.94
N ARG A 45 7.68 -2.35 29.04
CA ARG A 45 7.56 -3.79 29.26
C ARG A 45 8.86 -4.55 28.99
N SER A 46 9.70 -3.99 28.14
CA SER A 46 10.96 -4.60 27.70
C SER A 46 12.18 -4.08 28.47
N HIS A 47 12.00 -3.21 29.45
CA HIS A 47 13.09 -2.70 30.29
C HIS A 47 13.84 -3.86 30.96
N GLY A 48 15.18 -3.84 30.94
CA GLY A 48 16.04 -4.88 31.46
C GLY A 48 16.17 -6.15 30.61
N GLN A 49 15.43 -6.27 29.50
CA GLN A 49 15.57 -7.39 28.57
C GLN A 49 16.84 -7.23 27.73
N PHE A 50 17.46 -8.37 27.37
CA PHE A 50 18.63 -8.38 26.52
C PHE A 50 18.28 -7.99 25.08
N ILE A 51 19.16 -7.25 24.39
CA ILE A 51 18.87 -6.70 23.06
C ILE A 51 18.42 -7.75 22.05
N SER A 52 18.95 -8.98 22.10
CA SER A 52 18.54 -10.07 21.19
C SER A 52 17.15 -10.62 21.47
N GLU A 53 16.55 -10.26 22.61
CA GLU A 53 15.14 -10.55 22.93
C GLU A 53 14.19 -9.47 22.39
N LEU A 54 14.73 -8.35 21.90
CA LEU A 54 13.93 -7.25 21.32
C LEU A 54 13.85 -7.35 19.80
N PHE A 55 14.97 -7.66 19.18
CA PHE A 55 15.08 -7.91 17.73
C PHE A 55 16.29 -8.79 17.45
N THR A 56 16.25 -9.47 16.31
CA THR A 56 17.36 -10.34 15.88
C THR A 56 18.12 -9.67 14.73
N GLU A 57 19.43 -9.65 14.87
CA GLU A 57 20.40 -9.28 13.84
C GLU A 57 21.47 -10.37 13.71
N SER A 58 22.46 -10.19 12.84
CA SER A 58 23.58 -11.14 12.68
C SER A 58 24.38 -11.29 13.99
N THR A 59 24.96 -12.46 14.20
CA THR A 59 25.82 -12.75 15.37
C THR A 59 27.01 -11.77 15.46
N GLU A 60 27.50 -11.27 14.33
CA GLU A 60 28.57 -10.26 14.26
C GLU A 60 28.16 -8.91 14.88
N ALA A 61 26.87 -8.56 14.80
CA ALA A 61 26.37 -7.31 15.37
C ALA A 61 26.48 -7.30 16.89
N LEU A 62 26.14 -8.39 17.57
CA LEU A 62 26.29 -8.51 19.01
C LEU A 62 27.77 -8.40 19.45
N ASN A 63 28.68 -8.94 18.66
CA ASN A 63 30.12 -8.80 18.93
C ASN A 63 30.60 -7.36 18.78
N SER A 64 30.10 -6.65 17.74
CA SER A 64 30.40 -5.22 17.55
C SER A 64 29.88 -4.35 18.69
N LEU A 65 28.68 -4.64 19.22
CA LEU A 65 28.12 -3.92 20.36
C LEU A 65 28.98 -4.17 21.64
N ARG A 66 29.40 -5.42 21.88
CA ARG A 66 30.32 -5.73 23.04
C ARG A 66 31.65 -5.01 22.92
N GLN A 67 32.24 -5.00 21.72
CA GLN A 67 33.47 -4.24 21.49
C GLN A 67 33.27 -2.74 21.71
N ALA A 68 32.11 -2.18 21.32
CA ALA A 68 31.84 -0.76 21.59
C ALA A 68 31.75 -0.44 23.08
N VAL A 69 31.23 -1.36 23.92
CA VAL A 69 31.26 -1.21 25.38
C VAL A 69 32.70 -1.26 25.90
N GLU A 70 33.50 -2.26 25.48
CA GLU A 70 34.86 -2.50 25.99
C GLU A 70 35.84 -1.42 25.55
N GLN A 71 35.77 -0.99 24.30
CA GLN A 71 36.73 -0.07 23.69
C GLN A 71 36.28 1.39 23.70
N ALA A 72 35.04 1.65 24.10
CA ALA A 72 34.40 2.98 24.04
C ALA A 72 34.52 3.66 22.66
N HIS A 73 34.50 2.88 21.57
CA HIS A 73 34.56 3.39 20.21
C HIS A 73 33.18 3.41 19.54
N PRO A 74 32.75 4.56 19.01
CA PRO A 74 31.51 4.63 18.24
C PRO A 74 31.67 3.93 16.88
N PHE A 75 30.59 3.36 16.37
CA PHE A 75 30.53 2.82 15.02
C PHE A 75 29.18 3.04 14.37
N THR A 76 29.15 2.96 13.05
CA THR A 76 27.91 3.02 12.26
C THR A 76 27.80 1.79 11.38
N LYS A 77 26.65 1.14 11.39
CA LYS A 77 26.32 0.04 10.49
C LYS A 77 25.25 0.49 9.51
N ARG A 78 25.51 0.29 8.23
CA ARG A 78 24.58 0.62 7.14
C ARG A 78 23.96 -0.65 6.61
N GLU A 79 22.69 -0.52 6.13
CA GLU A 79 21.94 -1.63 5.51
C GLU A 79 21.82 -2.87 6.42
N ALA A 80 21.70 -2.64 7.72
CA ALA A 80 21.49 -3.72 8.67
C ALA A 80 20.04 -4.26 8.55
N MET A 81 19.90 -5.57 8.52
CA MET A 81 18.58 -6.21 8.57
C MET A 81 18.23 -6.58 10.00
N LEU A 82 17.24 -5.89 10.57
CA LEU A 82 16.68 -6.20 11.88
C LEU A 82 15.38 -6.96 11.72
N THR A 83 15.26 -8.10 12.37
CA THR A 83 13.99 -8.85 12.45
C THR A 83 13.35 -8.60 13.79
N ALA A 84 12.22 -7.90 13.81
CA ALA A 84 11.44 -7.65 15.02
C ALA A 84 10.79 -8.95 15.53
N LEU A 85 10.36 -8.99 16.79
CA LEU A 85 9.65 -10.13 17.39
C LEU A 85 8.35 -10.48 16.66
N THR A 86 7.76 -9.52 15.96
CA THR A 86 6.57 -9.71 15.11
C THR A 86 6.85 -10.50 13.83
N GLY A 87 8.12 -10.82 13.54
CA GLY A 87 8.55 -11.45 12.28
C GLY A 87 8.79 -10.47 11.14
N GLN A 88 8.56 -9.17 11.36
CA GLN A 88 8.82 -8.12 10.36
C GLN A 88 10.31 -7.88 10.24
N THR A 89 10.86 -7.93 9.03
CA THR A 89 12.25 -7.55 8.73
C THR A 89 12.31 -6.10 8.28
N LEU A 90 13.22 -5.33 8.88
CA LEU A 90 13.43 -3.91 8.61
C LEU A 90 14.86 -3.69 8.15
N THR A 91 15.05 -2.92 7.08
CA THR A 91 16.38 -2.44 6.67
C THR A 91 16.64 -1.09 7.31
N VAL A 92 17.70 -1.00 8.13
CA VAL A 92 18.04 0.19 8.89
C VAL A 92 19.51 0.56 8.75
N ASP A 93 19.81 1.85 8.90
CA ASP A 93 21.13 2.32 9.26
C ASP A 93 21.10 2.64 10.75
N TYR A 94 22.09 2.23 11.50
CA TYR A 94 22.19 2.61 12.90
C TYR A 94 23.60 3.05 13.31
N ALA A 95 23.65 4.03 14.18
CA ALA A 95 24.88 4.50 14.84
C ALA A 95 24.84 4.07 16.29
N VAL A 96 26.00 3.66 16.79
CA VAL A 96 26.23 3.28 18.21
C VAL A 96 27.24 4.23 18.79
N THR A 97 26.86 4.93 19.87
CA THR A 97 27.72 5.86 20.58
C THR A 97 27.82 5.44 22.02
N PRO A 98 29.05 5.06 22.51
CA PRO A 98 29.27 4.81 23.92
C PRO A 98 29.17 6.09 24.75
N ILE A 99 28.44 6.04 25.85
CA ILE A 99 28.22 7.15 26.79
C ILE A 99 28.69 6.69 28.19
N LEU A 100 29.54 7.48 28.85
CA LEU A 100 29.92 7.25 30.24
C LEU A 100 28.85 7.87 31.16
N SER A 101 28.23 7.05 31.98
CA SER A 101 27.27 7.48 33.01
C SER A 101 27.61 6.81 34.35
N ASN A 102 27.85 7.59 35.38
CA ASN A 102 28.14 7.12 36.72
C ASN A 102 29.31 6.11 36.86
N GLY A 103 30.23 6.07 35.91
CA GLY A 103 31.38 5.14 35.87
C GLY A 103 31.14 3.91 34.98
N ASP A 104 29.93 3.67 34.52
CA ASP A 104 29.57 2.58 33.62
C ASP A 104 29.44 3.08 32.17
N THR A 105 29.81 2.23 31.22
CA THR A 105 29.64 2.52 29.77
C THR A 105 28.27 2.06 29.32
N MET A 106 27.44 3.00 28.84
CA MET A 106 26.17 2.73 28.21
C MET A 106 26.28 2.91 26.68
N LEU A 107 25.44 2.26 25.91
CA LEU A 107 25.38 2.43 24.45
C LEU A 107 24.11 3.17 24.03
N LEU A 108 24.29 4.30 23.36
CA LEU A 108 23.22 4.98 22.67
C LEU A 108 23.16 4.47 21.23
N LEU A 109 22.02 3.89 20.84
CA LEU A 109 21.74 3.46 19.49
C LEU A 109 20.76 4.44 18.85
N GLU A 110 21.15 5.01 17.73
CA GLU A 110 20.29 5.84 16.87
C GLU A 110 19.97 5.05 15.61
N VAL A 111 18.71 4.65 15.44
CA VAL A 111 18.27 3.77 14.36
C VAL A 111 17.45 4.56 13.35
N HIS A 112 17.90 4.53 12.11
CA HIS A 112 17.27 5.20 10.99
C HIS A 112 16.71 4.16 10.00
N PRO A 113 15.38 3.99 9.90
CA PRO A 113 14.81 3.08 8.93
C PRO A 113 15.08 3.60 7.51
N ARG A 114 15.77 2.81 6.69
CA ARG A 114 16.03 3.13 5.27
C ARG A 114 14.79 2.98 4.42
N ASP A 115 13.92 2.06 4.79
CA ASP A 115 12.69 1.78 4.05
C ASP A 115 11.85 3.05 3.83
N ARG A 116 11.92 4.01 4.76
CA ARG A 116 11.19 5.27 4.62
C ARG A 116 11.72 6.15 3.47
N LEU A 117 13.04 6.32 3.35
CA LEU A 117 13.64 7.12 2.28
C LEU A 117 13.53 6.41 0.93
N LEU A 118 13.84 5.11 0.90
CA LEU A 118 13.68 4.27 -0.28
C LEU A 118 12.22 4.22 -0.72
N ARG A 119 11.29 4.18 0.24
CA ARG A 119 9.86 4.18 -0.01
C ARG A 119 9.41 5.52 -0.60
N ILE A 120 9.81 6.67 -0.04
CA ILE A 120 9.50 8.00 -0.58
C ILE A 120 10.05 8.13 -2.00
N THR A 121 11.30 7.76 -2.24
CA THR A 121 11.91 7.80 -3.58
C THR A 121 11.23 6.86 -4.56
N LYS A 122 10.79 5.67 -4.11
CA LYS A 122 10.05 4.71 -4.92
C LYS A 122 8.63 5.21 -5.21
N GLU A 123 7.95 5.81 -4.23
CA GLU A 123 6.64 6.44 -4.39
C GLU A 123 6.70 7.62 -5.37
N GLU A 124 7.70 8.49 -5.25
CA GLU A 124 7.93 9.61 -6.19
C GLU A 124 8.19 9.13 -7.62
N ALA A 125 9.04 8.13 -7.77
CA ALA A 125 9.31 7.54 -9.08
C ALA A 125 8.05 6.86 -9.67
N GLN A 126 7.24 6.21 -8.84
CA GLN A 126 5.97 5.62 -9.26
C GLN A 126 4.96 6.69 -9.65
N LEU A 127 4.80 7.75 -8.86
CA LEU A 127 3.89 8.87 -9.15
C LEU A 127 4.27 9.57 -10.46
N SER A 128 5.55 9.87 -10.68
CA SER A 128 6.05 10.48 -11.92
C SER A 128 5.82 9.58 -13.15
N LYS A 129 6.11 8.28 -13.04
CA LYS A 129 5.82 7.30 -14.10
C LYS A 129 4.31 7.21 -14.38
N GLN A 130 3.48 7.30 -13.34
CA GLN A 130 2.02 7.28 -13.48
C GLN A 130 1.47 8.51 -14.20
N GLU A 131 1.92 9.72 -13.85
CA GLU A 131 1.48 10.94 -14.50
C GLU A 131 1.79 10.93 -15.99
N THR A 132 3.00 10.48 -16.34
CA THR A 132 3.40 10.30 -17.74
C THR A 132 2.54 9.28 -18.46
N SER A 133 2.28 8.13 -17.83
CA SER A 133 1.40 7.09 -18.38
C SER A 133 -0.04 7.57 -18.52
N LYS A 134 -0.58 8.30 -17.54
CA LYS A 134 -1.93 8.91 -17.61
C LYS A 134 -2.06 9.90 -18.77
N MET A 135 -1.03 10.75 -18.98
CA MET A 135 -1.01 11.70 -20.11
C MET A 135 -1.02 10.97 -21.46
N LEU A 136 -0.16 9.95 -21.61
CA LEU A 136 -0.09 9.15 -22.83
C LEU A 136 -1.41 8.42 -23.12
N VAL A 137 -1.98 7.75 -22.10
CA VAL A 137 -3.27 7.05 -22.24
C VAL A 137 -4.40 8.02 -22.57
N ARG A 138 -4.42 9.21 -21.96
CA ARG A 138 -5.43 10.23 -22.29
C ARG A 138 -5.30 10.74 -23.72
N GLY A 139 -4.08 10.99 -24.22
CA GLY A 139 -3.82 11.38 -25.60
C GLY A 139 -4.28 10.30 -26.58
N LEU A 140 -3.82 9.05 -26.37
CA LEU A 140 -4.22 7.91 -27.20
C LEU A 140 -5.74 7.66 -27.19
N ALA A 141 -6.38 7.80 -26.03
CA ALA A 141 -7.81 7.61 -25.94
C ALA A 141 -8.60 8.64 -26.75
N HIS A 142 -8.18 9.90 -26.78
CA HIS A 142 -8.78 10.91 -27.65
C HIS A 142 -8.57 10.60 -29.13
N GLU A 143 -7.38 10.15 -29.52
CA GLU A 143 -7.07 9.77 -30.89
C GLU A 143 -7.79 8.49 -31.34
N ILE A 144 -8.12 7.57 -30.44
CA ILE A 144 -8.92 6.37 -30.74
C ILE A 144 -10.43 6.70 -30.82
N LYS A 145 -10.94 7.55 -29.92
CA LYS A 145 -12.36 7.93 -29.92
C LYS A 145 -12.79 8.65 -31.18
N ASN A 146 -11.91 9.46 -31.77
CA ASN A 146 -12.19 10.22 -32.96
C ASN A 146 -12.55 9.33 -34.18
N PRO A 147 -11.70 8.35 -34.60
CA PRO A 147 -12.05 7.46 -35.70
C PRO A 147 -13.24 6.55 -35.36
N LEU A 148 -13.40 6.10 -34.11
CA LEU A 148 -14.57 5.31 -33.71
C LEU A 148 -15.87 6.12 -33.86
N GLY A 149 -15.84 7.41 -33.51
CA GLY A 149 -16.97 8.32 -33.77
C GLY A 149 -17.29 8.45 -35.23
N GLY A 150 -16.26 8.54 -36.07
CA GLY A 150 -16.42 8.58 -37.55
C GLY A 150 -17.04 7.28 -38.12
N ILE A 151 -16.51 6.12 -37.70
CA ILE A 151 -17.02 4.80 -38.12
C ILE A 151 -18.50 4.64 -37.72
N ARG A 152 -18.82 4.96 -36.45
CA ARG A 152 -20.19 4.93 -35.93
C ARG A 152 -21.12 5.83 -36.72
N GLY A 153 -20.70 7.10 -36.97
CA GLY A 153 -21.50 8.06 -37.75
C GLY A 153 -21.73 7.60 -39.18
N ALA A 154 -20.71 7.07 -39.84
CA ALA A 154 -20.84 6.53 -41.21
C ALA A 154 -21.79 5.32 -41.26
N ALA A 155 -21.68 4.39 -40.29
CA ALA A 155 -22.56 3.24 -40.17
C ALA A 155 -24.03 3.66 -39.93
N GLN A 156 -24.25 4.69 -39.10
CA GLN A 156 -25.59 5.25 -38.85
C GLN A 156 -26.21 5.88 -40.09
N LEU A 157 -25.41 6.61 -40.89
CA LEU A 157 -25.88 7.18 -42.16
C LEU A 157 -26.20 6.08 -43.15
N LEU A 158 -25.31 5.08 -43.26
CA LEU A 158 -25.52 3.93 -44.16
C LEU A 158 -26.80 3.16 -43.79
N ALA A 159 -27.07 2.92 -42.52
CA ALA A 159 -28.27 2.25 -42.02
C ALA A 159 -29.58 2.94 -42.46
N ARG A 160 -29.55 4.28 -42.63
CA ARG A 160 -30.71 5.05 -43.09
C ARG A 160 -30.97 4.91 -44.60
N GLU A 161 -29.90 4.73 -45.37
CA GLU A 161 -29.97 4.63 -46.83
C GLU A 161 -30.23 3.19 -47.32
N LEU A 162 -30.01 2.18 -46.49
CA LEU A 162 -30.18 0.78 -46.84
C LEU A 162 -31.69 0.43 -46.92
N PRO A 163 -32.18 -0.10 -48.06
CA PRO A 163 -33.59 -0.46 -48.22
C PRO A 163 -33.98 -1.75 -47.51
N GLU A 164 -33.04 -2.69 -47.40
CA GLU A 164 -33.28 -4.02 -46.84
C GLU A 164 -32.92 -4.10 -45.36
N GLU A 165 -33.82 -4.66 -44.56
CA GLU A 165 -33.62 -4.83 -43.10
C GLU A 165 -32.45 -5.77 -42.77
N SER A 166 -32.24 -6.81 -43.57
CA SER A 166 -31.13 -7.75 -43.48
C SER A 166 -29.75 -7.09 -43.62
N LEU A 167 -29.63 -6.02 -44.39
CA LEU A 167 -28.41 -5.24 -44.56
C LEU A 167 -28.18 -4.26 -43.38
N ARG A 168 -29.25 -3.84 -42.72
CA ARG A 168 -29.18 -2.99 -41.54
C ARG A 168 -28.59 -3.73 -40.34
N ASP A 169 -28.73 -5.06 -40.27
CA ASP A 169 -28.13 -5.85 -39.22
C ASP A 169 -26.61 -5.71 -39.22
N TYR A 170 -25.95 -5.67 -40.37
CA TYR A 170 -24.53 -5.44 -40.48
C TYR A 170 -24.11 -4.05 -39.96
N THR A 171 -24.89 -3.02 -40.26
CA THR A 171 -24.60 -1.67 -39.75
C THR A 171 -24.84 -1.56 -38.26
N ASN A 172 -25.81 -2.28 -37.70
CA ASN A 172 -26.06 -2.36 -36.27
C ASN A 172 -24.86 -3.01 -35.55
N VAL A 173 -24.34 -4.10 -36.09
CA VAL A 173 -23.11 -4.76 -35.52
C VAL A 173 -21.94 -3.79 -35.53
N ILE A 174 -21.72 -3.01 -36.59
CA ILE A 174 -20.62 -2.01 -36.63
C ILE A 174 -20.83 -0.92 -35.58
N ILE A 175 -22.08 -0.45 -35.40
CA ILE A 175 -22.39 0.56 -34.38
C ILE A 175 -22.16 0.01 -32.97
N GLU A 176 -22.62 -1.20 -32.69
CA GLU A 176 -22.47 -1.86 -31.40
C GLU A 176 -20.97 -2.09 -31.06
N GLU A 177 -20.18 -2.55 -32.02
CA GLU A 177 -18.74 -2.76 -31.79
C GLU A 177 -17.99 -1.43 -31.65
N ALA A 178 -18.36 -0.38 -32.39
CA ALA A 178 -17.78 0.95 -32.21
C ALA A 178 -18.12 1.51 -30.82
N ASP A 179 -19.34 1.35 -30.33
CA ASP A 179 -19.76 1.75 -29.00
C ASP A 179 -19.08 0.90 -27.90
N ARG A 180 -18.90 -0.39 -28.15
CA ARG A 180 -18.16 -1.29 -27.26
C ARG A 180 -16.70 -0.87 -27.10
N LEU A 181 -16.02 -0.57 -28.22
CA LEU A 181 -14.64 -0.08 -28.21
C LEU A 181 -14.53 1.29 -27.53
N ARG A 182 -15.47 2.20 -27.79
CA ARG A 182 -15.52 3.50 -27.11
C ARG A 182 -15.67 3.34 -25.61
N ASN A 183 -16.56 2.46 -25.16
CA ASN A 183 -16.75 2.15 -23.73
C ASN A 183 -15.50 1.50 -23.11
N LEU A 184 -14.73 0.71 -23.88
CA LEU A 184 -13.46 0.17 -23.43
C LEU A 184 -12.43 1.28 -23.21
N VAL A 185 -12.32 2.20 -24.18
CA VAL A 185 -11.44 3.38 -24.08
C VAL A 185 -11.85 4.29 -22.92
N ASP A 186 -13.16 4.50 -22.69
CA ASP A 186 -13.66 5.26 -21.56
C ASP A 186 -13.28 4.61 -20.21
N ARG A 187 -13.35 3.29 -20.12
CA ARG A 187 -12.89 2.53 -18.95
C ARG A 187 -11.38 2.62 -18.73
N MET A 188 -10.58 2.69 -19.80
CA MET A 188 -9.12 2.88 -19.70
C MET A 188 -8.74 4.24 -19.08
N LEU A 189 -9.51 5.28 -19.39
CA LEU A 189 -9.33 6.62 -18.82
C LEU A 189 -9.74 6.70 -17.34
N GLY A 190 -10.43 5.70 -16.83
CA GLY A 190 -11.09 5.75 -15.53
C GLY A 190 -12.34 6.63 -15.55
N SER A 191 -13.07 6.66 -14.45
CA SER A 191 -14.21 7.57 -14.31
C SER A 191 -13.71 9.02 -14.37
N ASN A 192 -14.11 9.78 -15.41
CA ASN A 192 -13.86 11.23 -15.49
C ASN A 192 -14.75 12.04 -14.52
N LYS A 193 -15.59 11.37 -13.72
CA LYS A 193 -16.36 12.04 -12.68
C LYS A 193 -15.47 12.36 -11.51
N LEU A 194 -15.48 13.62 -11.10
CA LEU A 194 -14.92 13.99 -9.79
C LEU A 194 -15.59 13.15 -8.70
N PRO A 195 -14.82 12.65 -7.72
CA PRO A 195 -15.40 11.83 -6.66
C PRO A 195 -16.43 12.64 -5.87
N SER A 196 -17.57 12.05 -5.60
CA SER A 196 -18.59 12.59 -4.70
C SER A 196 -18.23 12.22 -3.27
N LEU A 197 -17.33 13.00 -2.67
CA LEU A 197 -16.80 12.73 -1.33
C LEU A 197 -17.86 12.92 -0.25
N ALA A 198 -18.06 11.91 0.58
CA ALA A 198 -18.89 11.93 1.76
C ALA A 198 -18.23 11.14 2.89
N LEU A 199 -18.54 11.48 4.14
CA LEU A 199 -18.13 10.66 5.28
C LEU A 199 -18.82 9.30 5.20
N CYS A 200 -18.06 8.26 5.17
CA CYS A 200 -18.50 6.89 4.98
C CYS A 200 -17.72 5.93 5.86
N ASN A 201 -18.42 4.99 6.46
CA ASN A 201 -17.78 3.89 7.17
C ASN A 201 -17.12 2.93 6.17
N VAL A 202 -15.81 2.80 6.27
CA VAL A 202 -15.03 1.94 5.35
C VAL A 202 -15.47 0.47 5.40
N HIS A 203 -15.95 0.00 6.55
CA HIS A 203 -16.40 -1.39 6.71
C HIS A 203 -17.68 -1.66 5.92
N GLU A 204 -18.57 -0.66 5.72
CA GLU A 204 -19.73 -0.81 4.84
C GLU A 204 -19.33 -1.06 3.39
N VAL A 205 -18.24 -0.40 2.94
CA VAL A 205 -17.66 -0.64 1.61
C VAL A 205 -17.14 -2.07 1.51
N LEU A 206 -16.36 -2.52 2.50
CA LEU A 206 -15.80 -3.88 2.54
C LEU A 206 -16.89 -4.94 2.60
N GLU A 207 -17.91 -4.76 3.43
CA GLU A 207 -19.05 -5.70 3.53
C GLU A 207 -19.85 -5.77 2.23
N ARG A 208 -20.03 -4.62 1.56
CA ARG A 208 -20.69 -4.64 0.25
C ARG A 208 -19.92 -5.44 -0.79
N VAL A 209 -18.58 -5.33 -0.79
CA VAL A 209 -17.72 -6.14 -1.65
C VAL A 209 -17.80 -7.62 -1.27
N CYS A 210 -17.76 -7.95 0.03
CA CYS A 210 -17.93 -9.33 0.50
C CYS A 210 -19.22 -9.97 0.01
N GLN A 211 -20.35 -9.26 0.11
CA GLN A 211 -21.65 -9.74 -0.37
C GLN A 211 -21.64 -10.03 -1.89
N LEU A 212 -21.02 -9.15 -2.69
CA LEU A 212 -20.92 -9.35 -4.13
C LEU A 212 -20.06 -10.56 -4.49
N VAL A 213 -18.94 -10.71 -3.80
CA VAL A 213 -17.98 -11.80 -4.02
C VAL A 213 -18.54 -13.14 -3.55
N GLU A 214 -19.25 -13.20 -2.42
CA GLU A 214 -19.93 -14.40 -1.94
C GLU A 214 -20.98 -14.89 -2.95
N ALA A 215 -21.70 -13.97 -3.56
CA ALA A 215 -22.66 -14.30 -4.61
C ALA A 215 -21.98 -14.82 -5.90
N GLU A 216 -20.80 -14.28 -6.27
CA GLU A 216 -20.05 -14.67 -7.46
C GLU A 216 -19.28 -15.98 -7.27
N SER A 217 -18.70 -16.22 -6.08
CA SER A 217 -17.78 -17.34 -5.82
C SER A 217 -18.43 -18.69 -5.59
N GLN A 218 -19.76 -18.75 -5.40
CA GLN A 218 -20.52 -19.97 -5.16
C GLN A 218 -19.91 -20.88 -4.06
N GLY A 219 -19.23 -20.29 -3.08
CA GLY A 219 -18.62 -21.03 -1.97
C GLY A 219 -17.21 -21.59 -2.22
N CYS A 220 -16.61 -21.33 -3.39
CA CYS A 220 -15.25 -21.81 -3.70
C CYS A 220 -14.14 -21.01 -2.98
N ILE A 221 -14.47 -19.87 -2.36
CA ILE A 221 -13.52 -18.99 -1.70
C ILE A 221 -14.01 -18.66 -0.29
N THR A 222 -13.10 -18.77 0.68
CA THR A 222 -13.37 -18.36 2.07
C THR A 222 -12.97 -16.90 2.25
N LEU A 223 -13.93 -16.04 2.59
CA LEU A 223 -13.68 -14.66 2.98
C LEU A 223 -13.48 -14.55 4.49
N VAL A 224 -12.35 -13.96 4.89
CA VAL A 224 -12.02 -13.69 6.31
C VAL A 224 -12.07 -12.18 6.55
N ARG A 225 -12.81 -11.79 7.57
CA ARG A 225 -12.99 -10.40 8.00
C ARG A 225 -12.19 -10.15 9.27
N ASP A 226 -11.30 -9.17 9.23
CA ASP A 226 -10.45 -8.78 10.37
C ASP A 226 -10.43 -7.25 10.46
N TYR A 227 -11.51 -6.70 10.99
CA TYR A 227 -11.76 -5.26 11.01
C TYR A 227 -11.43 -4.65 12.37
N ASP A 228 -10.84 -3.46 12.32
CA ASP A 228 -10.64 -2.59 13.48
C ASP A 228 -11.87 -1.68 13.66
N PRO A 229 -12.74 -1.93 14.65
CA PRO A 229 -13.98 -1.16 14.82
C PRO A 229 -13.74 0.29 15.29
N SER A 230 -12.50 0.63 15.65
CA SER A 230 -12.15 1.99 16.10
C SER A 230 -11.92 3.00 14.96
N ILE A 231 -11.93 2.54 13.71
CA ILE A 231 -11.72 3.39 12.54
C ILE A 231 -12.91 4.33 12.37
N PRO A 232 -12.71 5.65 12.41
CA PRO A 232 -13.79 6.62 12.17
C PRO A 232 -14.20 6.64 10.69
N ASP A 233 -15.30 7.33 10.39
CA ASP A 233 -15.73 7.56 9.02
C ASP A 233 -14.64 8.28 8.21
N VAL A 234 -14.47 7.86 6.97
CA VAL A 234 -13.47 8.36 6.02
C VAL A 234 -14.18 9.18 4.95
N LEU A 235 -13.58 10.29 4.51
CA LEU A 235 -14.13 11.11 3.44
C LEU A 235 -13.81 10.48 2.08
N ILE A 236 -14.76 9.72 1.53
CA ILE A 236 -14.59 8.93 0.31
C ILE A 236 -15.84 8.95 -0.57
N ASP A 237 -15.66 8.68 -1.87
CA ASP A 237 -16.76 8.30 -2.75
C ASP A 237 -17.00 6.78 -2.60
N ARG A 238 -18.14 6.43 -2.00
CA ARG A 238 -18.50 5.06 -1.67
C ARG A 238 -18.51 4.13 -2.87
N GLU A 239 -19.08 4.57 -3.98
CA GLU A 239 -19.22 3.74 -5.19
C GLU A 239 -17.86 3.49 -5.86
N GLN A 240 -17.02 4.52 -5.95
CA GLN A 240 -15.67 4.38 -6.48
C GLN A 240 -14.83 3.47 -5.59
N MET A 241 -14.95 3.59 -4.27
CA MET A 241 -14.20 2.75 -3.35
C MET A 241 -14.64 1.27 -3.42
N ILE A 242 -15.95 1.01 -3.54
CA ILE A 242 -16.47 -0.35 -3.80
C ILE A 242 -15.85 -0.89 -5.09
N GLN A 243 -15.80 -0.10 -6.17
CA GLN A 243 -15.19 -0.49 -7.43
C GLN A 243 -13.70 -0.84 -7.27
N ALA A 244 -12.94 0.01 -6.54
CA ALA A 244 -11.52 -0.20 -6.31
C ALA A 244 -11.24 -1.51 -5.56
N VAL A 245 -11.93 -1.74 -4.44
CA VAL A 245 -11.76 -2.94 -3.62
C VAL A 245 -12.23 -4.19 -4.39
N LEU A 246 -13.37 -4.10 -5.10
CA LEU A 246 -13.91 -5.21 -5.89
C LEU A 246 -12.95 -5.63 -7.02
N ASN A 247 -12.28 -4.68 -7.68
CA ASN A 247 -11.27 -4.99 -8.69
C ASN A 247 -10.11 -5.81 -8.10
N ILE A 248 -9.63 -5.46 -6.91
CA ILE A 248 -8.55 -6.21 -6.23
C ILE A 248 -9.04 -7.60 -5.86
N VAL A 249 -10.22 -7.70 -5.22
CA VAL A 249 -10.76 -8.99 -4.77
C VAL A 249 -11.05 -9.92 -5.95
N ARG A 250 -11.59 -9.40 -7.06
CA ARG A 250 -11.79 -10.19 -8.29
C ARG A 250 -10.46 -10.68 -8.90
N ASN A 251 -9.40 -9.86 -8.84
CA ASN A 251 -8.08 -10.29 -9.27
C ASN A 251 -7.56 -11.44 -8.39
N ALA A 252 -7.75 -11.36 -7.09
CA ALA A 252 -7.40 -12.41 -6.14
C ALA A 252 -8.21 -13.70 -6.42
N MET A 253 -9.53 -13.60 -6.59
CA MET A 253 -10.41 -14.74 -6.94
C MET A 253 -9.93 -15.45 -8.21
N GLN A 254 -9.68 -14.68 -9.26
CA GLN A 254 -9.22 -15.21 -10.53
C GLN A 254 -7.81 -15.83 -10.45
N ALA A 255 -6.92 -15.27 -9.60
CA ALA A 255 -5.59 -15.82 -9.36
C ALA A 255 -5.67 -17.18 -8.65
N ILE A 256 -6.53 -17.28 -7.65
CA ILE A 256 -6.79 -18.53 -6.92
C ILE A 256 -7.42 -19.58 -7.85
N SER A 257 -8.43 -19.18 -8.65
CA SER A 257 -9.14 -20.10 -9.56
C SER A 257 -8.26 -20.66 -10.68
N SER A 258 -7.17 -19.98 -11.02
CA SER A 258 -6.21 -20.48 -12.03
C SER A 258 -5.30 -21.59 -11.53
N GLN A 259 -5.28 -21.86 -10.22
CA GLN A 259 -4.54 -22.98 -9.63
C GLN A 259 -5.42 -24.23 -9.68
N ASN A 260 -4.95 -25.26 -10.39
CA ASN A 260 -5.60 -26.58 -10.46
C ASN A 260 -5.53 -27.39 -9.14
N GLU A 261 -5.11 -26.76 -8.05
CA GLU A 261 -4.97 -27.42 -6.76
C GLU A 261 -6.27 -27.31 -5.95
N LEU A 262 -6.65 -28.41 -5.31
CA LEU A 262 -7.77 -28.57 -4.35
C LEU A 262 -7.64 -27.68 -3.08
N ARG A 263 -6.83 -26.65 -3.08
CA ARG A 263 -6.72 -25.72 -1.96
C ARG A 263 -7.93 -24.79 -1.95
N LEU A 264 -8.64 -24.76 -0.83
CA LEU A 264 -9.68 -23.76 -0.58
C LEU A 264 -9.05 -22.35 -0.69
N GLY A 265 -9.53 -21.59 -1.67
CA GLY A 265 -9.13 -20.21 -1.84
C GLY A 265 -9.49 -19.39 -0.60
N ARG A 266 -8.56 -18.57 -0.14
CA ARG A 266 -8.76 -17.69 1.00
C ARG A 266 -8.41 -16.26 0.65
N ILE A 267 -9.33 -15.35 0.92
CA ILE A 267 -9.12 -13.91 0.82
C ILE A 267 -9.46 -13.29 2.17
N SER A 268 -8.51 -12.55 2.74
CA SER A 268 -8.70 -11.85 4.01
C SER A 268 -8.77 -10.35 3.76
N LEU A 269 -9.82 -9.71 4.28
CA LEU A 269 -9.97 -8.27 4.30
C LEU A 269 -9.67 -7.79 5.71
N ARG A 270 -8.64 -6.96 5.85
CA ARG A 270 -8.20 -6.43 7.13
C ARG A 270 -8.22 -4.91 7.11
N SER A 271 -8.62 -4.30 8.20
CA SER A 271 -8.51 -2.85 8.39
C SER A 271 -7.75 -2.52 9.68
N ARG A 272 -6.87 -1.50 9.62
CA ARG A 272 -6.10 -1.02 10.77
C ARG A 272 -5.91 0.48 10.68
N THR A 273 -5.68 1.11 11.82
CA THR A 273 -5.30 2.52 11.89
C THR A 273 -3.79 2.66 12.02
N MET A 274 -3.19 3.53 11.22
CA MET A 274 -1.77 3.87 11.31
C MET A 274 -1.59 5.33 11.70
N ARG A 275 -0.63 5.60 12.59
CA ARG A 275 -0.28 6.95 13.02
C ARG A 275 0.96 7.44 12.30
N GLN A 276 1.01 8.76 12.05
CA GLN A 276 2.17 9.45 11.50
C GLN A 276 2.69 8.84 10.19
N PHE A 277 1.79 8.53 9.30
CA PHE A 277 2.08 7.93 8.01
C PHE A 277 2.22 8.99 6.92
N THR A 278 3.20 8.85 6.03
CA THR A 278 3.43 9.76 4.91
C THR A 278 2.84 9.16 3.65
N ILE A 279 1.99 9.91 2.93
CA ILE A 279 1.49 9.56 1.60
C ILE A 279 2.05 10.60 0.63
N GLY A 280 2.91 10.19 -0.29
CA GLY A 280 3.67 11.11 -1.13
C GLY A 280 4.52 12.05 -0.28
N HIS A 281 4.28 13.38 -0.40
CA HIS A 281 4.98 14.40 0.38
C HIS A 281 4.25 14.84 1.65
N VAL A 282 3.01 14.36 1.85
CA VAL A 282 2.15 14.82 2.93
C VAL A 282 2.19 13.84 4.10
N ARG A 283 2.55 14.35 5.28
CA ARG A 283 2.51 13.57 6.52
C ARG A 283 1.13 13.69 7.15
N HIS A 284 0.45 12.56 7.29
CA HIS A 284 -0.85 12.45 7.94
C HIS A 284 -0.68 11.94 9.37
N ARG A 285 -1.40 12.56 10.30
CA ARG A 285 -1.41 12.14 11.70
C ARG A 285 -2.04 10.76 11.87
N LEU A 286 -3.08 10.49 11.08
CA LEU A 286 -3.84 9.25 11.12
C LEU A 286 -4.24 8.81 9.72
N VAL A 287 -4.04 7.53 9.42
CA VAL A 287 -4.34 6.90 8.12
C VAL A 287 -5.04 5.57 8.37
N THR A 288 -6.09 5.29 7.61
CA THR A 288 -6.68 3.96 7.55
C THR A 288 -5.91 3.10 6.56
N LYS A 289 -5.47 1.93 6.99
CA LYS A 289 -4.90 0.88 6.16
C LYS A 289 -5.94 -0.21 5.93
N ILE A 290 -6.24 -0.51 4.67
CA ILE A 290 -7.09 -1.62 4.25
C ILE A 290 -6.20 -2.61 3.51
N GLU A 291 -6.16 -3.85 3.97
CA GLU A 291 -5.38 -4.92 3.34
C GLU A 291 -6.31 -5.97 2.75
N ILE A 292 -6.07 -6.32 1.50
CA ILE A 292 -6.69 -7.45 0.81
C ILE A 292 -5.57 -8.48 0.60
N ILE A 293 -5.69 -9.61 1.28
CA ILE A 293 -4.66 -10.66 1.35
C ILE A 293 -5.22 -11.93 0.74
N ASP A 294 -4.54 -12.48 -0.26
CA ASP A 294 -4.92 -13.74 -0.89
C ASP A 294 -3.81 -14.80 -0.81
N ASN A 295 -4.20 -16.06 -0.90
CA ASN A 295 -3.31 -17.21 -0.93
C ASN A 295 -3.07 -17.76 -2.34
N GLY A 296 -3.20 -16.91 -3.35
CA GLY A 296 -2.98 -17.24 -4.76
C GLY A 296 -1.51 -17.52 -5.12
N PRO A 297 -1.22 -17.72 -6.41
CA PRO A 297 0.13 -18.09 -6.88
C PRO A 297 1.18 -16.99 -6.70
N GLY A 298 0.76 -15.80 -6.34
CA GLY A 298 1.61 -14.62 -6.33
C GLY A 298 1.72 -13.93 -7.70
N ILE A 299 2.40 -12.80 -7.71
CA ILE A 299 2.66 -12.00 -8.91
C ILE A 299 4.15 -12.14 -9.26
N PRO A 300 4.49 -12.50 -10.51
CA PRO A 300 5.88 -12.56 -10.95
C PRO A 300 6.64 -11.26 -10.67
N ALA A 301 7.88 -11.36 -10.19
CA ALA A 301 8.68 -10.18 -9.79
C ALA A 301 8.82 -9.16 -10.93
N GLU A 302 8.91 -9.62 -12.17
CA GLU A 302 9.02 -8.80 -13.39
C GLU A 302 7.78 -7.90 -13.59
N LEU A 303 6.61 -8.36 -13.13
CA LEU A 303 5.35 -7.63 -13.27
C LEU A 303 5.04 -6.73 -12.07
N GLN A 304 5.59 -6.98 -10.89
CA GLN A 304 5.23 -6.26 -9.67
C GLN A 304 5.39 -4.74 -9.77
N GLU A 305 6.40 -4.27 -10.50
CA GLU A 305 6.59 -2.82 -10.70
C GLU A 305 5.61 -2.20 -11.70
N THR A 306 5.00 -3.02 -12.55
CA THR A 306 4.18 -2.55 -13.68
C THR A 306 2.71 -2.91 -13.57
N ILE A 307 2.28 -3.67 -12.54
CA ILE A 307 0.90 -4.15 -12.39
C ILE A 307 -0.16 -3.05 -12.37
N PHE A 308 0.22 -1.84 -12.01
CA PHE A 308 -0.67 -0.68 -11.99
C PHE A 308 -0.70 0.08 -13.32
N PHE A 309 0.14 -0.27 -14.30
CA PHE A 309 0.06 0.36 -15.62
C PHE A 309 -1.11 -0.22 -16.41
N PRO A 310 -1.81 0.63 -17.18
CA PRO A 310 -2.89 0.17 -18.05
C PRO A 310 -2.39 -0.87 -19.04
N MET A 311 -3.25 -1.87 -19.35
CA MET A 311 -2.97 -2.97 -20.28
C MET A 311 -1.88 -3.96 -19.83
N VAL A 312 -1.35 -3.84 -18.64
CA VAL A 312 -0.46 -4.86 -18.06
C VAL A 312 -1.31 -5.96 -17.45
N SER A 313 -1.18 -7.16 -17.96
CA SER A 313 -1.88 -8.35 -17.47
C SER A 313 -0.96 -9.56 -17.51
N GLY A 314 -0.93 -10.31 -16.42
CA GLY A 314 -0.27 -11.63 -16.38
C GLY A 314 -1.12 -12.76 -16.97
N ARG A 315 -2.30 -12.44 -17.57
CA ARG A 315 -3.26 -13.42 -18.09
C ARG A 315 -3.68 -13.07 -19.52
N PRO A 316 -3.90 -14.10 -20.38
CA PRO A 316 -4.31 -13.88 -21.76
C PRO A 316 -5.64 -13.13 -21.88
N ASP A 317 -6.62 -13.43 -21.02
CA ASP A 317 -7.97 -12.86 -21.07
C ASP A 317 -8.12 -11.61 -20.18
N GLY A 318 -7.06 -11.18 -19.52
CA GLY A 318 -7.06 -10.01 -18.65
C GLY A 318 -6.98 -8.71 -19.44
N THR A 319 -7.90 -7.78 -19.20
CA THR A 319 -7.85 -6.44 -19.82
C THR A 319 -6.69 -5.58 -19.33
N GLY A 320 -6.06 -5.94 -18.18
CA GLY A 320 -5.01 -5.15 -17.55
C GLY A 320 -5.45 -3.76 -17.07
N LEU A 321 -6.76 -3.50 -16.95
CA LEU A 321 -7.29 -2.19 -16.59
C LEU A 321 -7.70 -2.08 -15.12
N GLY A 322 -8.03 -3.19 -14.47
CA GLY A 322 -8.62 -3.20 -13.13
C GLY A 322 -7.74 -2.50 -12.08
N LEU A 323 -6.45 -2.85 -12.01
CA LEU A 323 -5.51 -2.26 -11.03
C LEU A 323 -5.17 -0.80 -11.37
N ALA A 324 -5.08 -0.45 -12.65
CA ALA A 324 -4.87 0.94 -13.09
C ALA A 324 -6.05 1.83 -12.66
N ILE A 325 -7.29 1.35 -12.83
CA ILE A 325 -8.50 2.04 -12.37
C ILE A 325 -8.49 2.16 -10.84
N THR A 326 -8.15 1.08 -10.13
CA THR A 326 -8.04 1.08 -8.67
C THR A 326 -7.08 2.15 -8.20
N GLN A 327 -5.88 2.19 -8.75
CA GLN A 327 -4.86 3.17 -8.39
C GLN A 327 -5.32 4.62 -8.67
N ASN A 328 -6.02 4.85 -9.80
CA ASN A 328 -6.59 6.17 -10.11
C ASN A 328 -7.65 6.58 -9.08
N ILE A 329 -8.55 5.68 -8.70
CA ILE A 329 -9.55 5.93 -7.66
C ILE A 329 -8.87 6.28 -6.34
N ILE A 330 -7.92 5.46 -5.88
CA ILE A 330 -7.21 5.70 -4.61
C ILE A 330 -6.46 7.05 -4.63
N SER A 331 -5.81 7.38 -5.75
CA SER A 331 -5.12 8.68 -5.91
C SER A 331 -6.08 9.86 -5.85
N GLN A 332 -7.30 9.75 -6.41
CA GLN A 332 -8.33 10.81 -6.34
C GLN A 332 -8.82 11.02 -4.89
N HIS A 333 -8.68 10.01 -4.03
CA HIS A 333 -8.97 10.08 -2.60
C HIS A 333 -7.74 10.45 -1.76
N GLN A 334 -6.67 10.98 -2.40
CA GLN A 334 -5.40 11.33 -1.73
C GLN A 334 -4.76 10.14 -1.00
N GLY A 335 -5.10 8.93 -1.40
CA GLY A 335 -4.60 7.68 -0.85
C GLY A 335 -3.41 7.12 -1.61
N LEU A 336 -2.85 6.04 -1.07
CA LEU A 336 -1.77 5.26 -1.66
C LEU A 336 -2.21 3.81 -1.74
N ILE A 337 -1.81 3.11 -2.80
CA ILE A 337 -1.94 1.66 -2.92
C ILE A 337 -0.58 1.02 -3.13
N GLU A 338 -0.31 -0.04 -2.38
CA GLU A 338 0.90 -0.85 -2.47
C GLU A 338 0.55 -2.31 -2.71
N CYS A 339 1.48 -3.03 -3.30
CA CYS A 339 1.39 -4.48 -3.49
C CYS A 339 2.68 -5.14 -3.01
N ASP A 340 2.53 -6.15 -2.17
CA ASP A 340 3.59 -7.06 -1.76
C ASP A 340 3.14 -8.48 -2.13
N SER A 341 3.96 -9.19 -2.91
CA SER A 341 3.55 -10.49 -3.43
C SER A 341 4.71 -11.46 -3.53
N HIS A 342 4.46 -12.64 -3.01
CA HIS A 342 5.31 -13.82 -3.18
C HIS A 342 4.43 -15.07 -3.38
N PRO A 343 4.96 -16.18 -3.86
CA PRO A 343 4.17 -17.39 -4.08
C PRO A 343 3.40 -17.83 -2.83
N GLY A 344 2.08 -17.96 -2.98
CA GLY A 344 1.17 -18.33 -1.87
C GLY A 344 0.69 -17.17 -1.00
N HIS A 345 1.11 -15.93 -1.30
CA HIS A 345 0.71 -14.77 -0.52
C HIS A 345 0.82 -13.49 -1.33
N THR A 346 -0.31 -12.84 -1.58
CA THR A 346 -0.36 -11.49 -2.18
C THR A 346 -1.13 -10.58 -1.26
N THR A 347 -0.58 -9.41 -0.97
CA THR A 347 -1.21 -8.37 -0.16
C THR A 347 -1.28 -7.07 -0.95
N PHE A 348 -2.49 -6.58 -1.17
CA PHE A 348 -2.73 -5.21 -1.60
C PHE A 348 -3.08 -4.36 -0.38
N SER A 349 -2.33 -3.29 -0.15
CA SER A 349 -2.53 -2.35 0.95
C SER A 349 -3.00 -1.00 0.41
N ILE A 350 -4.19 -0.55 0.83
CA ILE A 350 -4.75 0.76 0.52
C ILE A 350 -4.60 1.64 1.76
N PHE A 351 -4.05 2.83 1.60
CA PHE A 351 -3.88 3.82 2.66
C PHE A 351 -4.74 5.04 2.34
N LEU A 352 -5.62 5.43 3.25
CA LEU A 352 -6.51 6.57 3.10
C LEU A 352 -6.33 7.53 4.29
N PRO A 353 -6.13 8.84 4.06
CA PRO A 353 -6.03 9.79 5.14
C PRO A 353 -7.35 9.92 5.89
N LEU A 354 -7.32 9.87 7.23
CA LEU A 354 -8.48 10.08 8.10
C LEU A 354 -8.73 11.55 8.39
N GLU A 355 -7.69 12.37 8.34
CA GLU A 355 -7.78 13.83 8.43
C GLU A 355 -7.48 14.38 7.01
N GLN A 356 -8.51 14.82 6.32
CA GLN A 356 -8.28 15.69 5.17
C GLN A 356 -8.13 17.10 5.76
N GLY A 357 -6.87 17.55 5.82
CA GLY A 357 -6.57 18.93 6.16
C GLY A 357 -7.33 19.87 5.21
N ALA A 358 -7.93 20.92 5.73
CA ALA A 358 -8.33 22.04 4.91
C ALA A 358 -7.13 22.44 4.04
N PRO A 359 -7.31 22.76 2.75
CA PRO A 359 -6.22 23.21 1.92
C PRO A 359 -5.55 24.39 2.65
N SER A 360 -4.26 24.27 2.91
CA SER A 360 -3.45 25.38 3.41
C SER A 360 -3.59 26.53 2.41
N THR A 361 -4.38 27.53 2.82
CA THR A 361 -4.48 28.85 2.17
C THR A 361 -3.12 29.54 2.14
#